data_d26d6f3886614a479ff9a3550dc4b4f5
#
_entry.id   d26d6f3886614a479ff9a3550dc4b4f5
#
_cell.length_a   1.000
_cell.length_b   1.000
_cell.length_c   1.000
_cell.angle_alpha   90.00
_cell.angle_beta   90.00
_cell.angle_gamma   90.00
#
_symmetry.space_group_name_H-M   'P 1'
#
loop_
_entity.id
_entity.type
_entity.pdbx_description
1 polymer ?
#
loop_
_entity_poly.entity_id
_entity_poly.type
_entity_poly.pdbx_seq_one_letter_code
_entity_poly.pdbx_strand_id
1 'polypeptide(L)'
;MPRHPVQALLTSTALVALAEIGDKTQLLSFVLAARLRKPWPILAGILVATLANHALAGSLGNWIATLVPKTALIIGVGLLFIGFGFWALHPDSLDDDPRIHRAGAFVTALIAFFLAEMGDKTQIATVALAARFDSLPQVVLGTTLGMMIANAPAVWLGEKLADRIPMKAVRITAAALFVGFGLLTLFGAAS
;
A
#
# COMPACT_ATOMS: atom_id res chain seq x y z
N MET A 1 11.80 -4.47 -21.89
CA MET A 1 10.69 -5.36 -21.51
C MET A 1 9.42 -4.79 -22.14
N PRO A 2 8.51 -5.62 -22.66
CA PRO A 2 7.23 -5.10 -23.11
C PRO A 2 6.53 -4.42 -21.92
N ARG A 3 5.99 -3.24 -22.17
CA ARG A 3 5.17 -2.54 -21.16
C ARG A 3 3.86 -3.32 -21.01
N HIS A 4 3.68 -3.98 -19.89
CA HIS A 4 2.41 -4.66 -19.57
C HIS A 4 1.62 -3.80 -18.57
N PRO A 5 0.96 -2.72 -19.01
CA PRO A 5 0.30 -1.76 -18.13
C PRO A 5 -0.80 -2.42 -17.28
N VAL A 6 -1.51 -3.37 -17.86
CA VAL A 6 -2.54 -4.14 -17.13
C VAL A 6 -1.92 -5.00 -16.04
N GLN A 7 -0.78 -5.64 -16.31
CA GLN A 7 -0.08 -6.43 -15.30
C GLN A 7 0.41 -5.54 -14.15
N ALA A 8 0.99 -4.38 -14.46
CA ALA A 8 1.43 -3.41 -13.45
C ALA A 8 0.26 -2.99 -12.55
N LEU A 9 -0.89 -2.62 -13.15
CA LEU A 9 -2.09 -2.22 -12.42
C LEU A 9 -2.58 -3.35 -11.50
N LEU A 10 -2.83 -4.54 -12.06
CA LEU A 10 -3.41 -5.67 -11.31
C LEU A 10 -2.48 -6.16 -10.20
N THR A 11 -1.19 -6.31 -10.50
CA THR A 11 -0.21 -6.76 -9.50
C THR A 11 -0.08 -5.76 -8.36
N SER A 12 0.02 -4.46 -8.68
CA SER A 12 0.10 -3.41 -7.67
C SER A 12 -1.16 -3.34 -6.82
N THR A 13 -2.34 -3.47 -7.43
CA THR A 13 -3.62 -3.49 -6.71
C THR A 13 -3.69 -4.68 -5.74
N ALA A 14 -3.39 -5.89 -6.23
CA ALA A 14 -3.49 -7.10 -5.42
C ALA A 14 -2.51 -7.09 -4.25
N LEU A 15 -1.23 -6.75 -4.50
CA LEU A 15 -0.20 -6.73 -3.47
C LEU A 15 -0.52 -5.71 -2.38
N VAL A 16 -0.90 -4.48 -2.76
CA VAL A 16 -1.20 -3.43 -1.78
C VAL A 16 -2.51 -3.72 -1.06
N ALA A 17 -3.57 -4.16 -1.75
CA ALA A 17 -4.84 -4.49 -1.08
C ALA A 17 -4.65 -5.53 0.03
N LEU A 18 -3.86 -6.56 -0.23
CA LEU A 18 -3.58 -7.60 0.76
C LEU A 18 -2.62 -7.17 1.87
N ALA A 19 -1.65 -6.29 1.55
CA ALA A 19 -0.74 -5.73 2.54
C ALA A 19 -1.46 -4.83 3.55
N GLU A 20 -2.47 -4.09 3.07
CA GLU A 20 -3.23 -3.13 3.85
C GLU A 20 -4.29 -3.74 4.76
N ILE A 21 -4.80 -4.95 4.44
CA ILE A 21 -5.77 -5.60 5.32
C ILE A 21 -5.10 -5.95 6.65
N GLY A 22 -5.55 -5.29 7.72
CA GLY A 22 -4.98 -5.45 9.06
C GLY A 22 -3.77 -4.60 9.35
N ASP A 23 -3.47 -3.66 8.49
CA ASP A 23 -2.42 -2.68 8.71
C ASP A 23 -2.88 -1.50 9.59
N LYS A 24 -1.92 -0.69 10.04
CA LYS A 24 -2.18 0.50 10.87
C LYS A 24 -3.16 1.48 10.21
N THR A 25 -3.12 1.62 8.88
CA THR A 25 -4.01 2.51 8.12
C THR A 25 -5.44 2.01 8.07
N GLN A 26 -5.66 0.70 8.06
CA GLN A 26 -7.01 0.14 8.23
C GLN A 26 -7.54 0.41 9.65
N LEU A 27 -6.71 0.27 10.69
CA LEU A 27 -7.07 0.64 12.06
C LEU A 27 -7.38 2.14 12.17
N LEU A 28 -6.58 3.00 11.54
CA LEU A 28 -6.82 4.43 11.44
C LEU A 28 -8.17 4.73 10.76
N SER A 29 -8.52 3.99 9.70
CA SER A 29 -9.81 4.10 9.03
C SER A 29 -10.98 3.83 9.98
N PHE A 30 -10.89 2.79 10.81
CA PHE A 30 -11.91 2.49 11.83
C PHE A 30 -12.06 3.62 12.86
N VAL A 31 -10.92 4.13 13.38
CA VAL A 31 -10.93 5.21 14.37
C VAL A 31 -11.54 6.50 13.79
N LEU A 32 -11.14 6.89 12.58
CA LEU A 32 -11.69 8.08 11.91
C LEU A 32 -13.19 7.93 11.62
N ALA A 33 -13.62 6.76 11.18
CA ALA A 33 -15.02 6.48 10.92
C ALA A 33 -15.86 6.58 12.20
N ALA A 34 -15.40 5.97 13.30
CA ALA A 34 -16.08 6.01 14.60
C ALA A 34 -16.21 7.44 15.16
N ARG A 35 -15.14 8.24 15.06
CA ARG A 35 -15.07 9.60 15.62
C ARG A 35 -15.79 10.66 14.77
N LEU A 36 -15.60 10.61 13.46
CA LEU A 36 -16.07 11.67 12.56
C LEU A 36 -17.44 11.40 11.95
N ARG A 37 -17.81 10.11 11.80
CA ARG A 37 -19.10 9.64 11.26
C ARG A 37 -19.49 10.29 9.91
N LYS A 38 -18.47 10.58 9.07
CA LYS A 38 -18.63 11.21 7.75
C LYS A 38 -17.85 10.41 6.71
N PRO A 39 -18.37 9.28 6.21
CA PRO A 39 -17.62 8.35 5.37
C PRO A 39 -17.09 8.99 4.09
N TRP A 40 -17.88 9.74 3.36
CA TRP A 40 -17.47 10.33 2.09
C TRP A 40 -16.29 11.31 2.19
N PRO A 41 -16.30 12.31 3.11
CA PRO A 41 -15.13 13.16 3.32
C PRO A 41 -13.89 12.40 3.78
N ILE A 42 -14.06 11.36 4.61
CA ILE A 42 -12.94 10.52 5.05
C ILE A 42 -12.34 9.79 3.86
N LEU A 43 -13.16 9.10 3.04
CA LEU A 43 -12.69 8.39 1.84
C LEU A 43 -12.01 9.30 0.83
N ALA A 44 -12.55 10.50 0.63
CA ALA A 44 -11.91 11.51 -0.23
C ALA A 44 -10.54 11.95 0.32
N GLY A 45 -10.41 12.13 1.64
CA GLY A 45 -9.14 12.43 2.29
C GLY A 45 -8.12 11.31 2.15
N ILE A 46 -8.54 10.06 2.38
CA ILE A 46 -7.72 8.86 2.17
C ILE A 46 -7.23 8.80 0.71
N LEU A 47 -8.15 8.92 -0.25
CA LEU A 47 -7.82 8.86 -1.67
C LEU A 47 -6.76 9.89 -2.07
N VAL A 48 -6.94 11.15 -1.65
CA VAL A 48 -6.00 12.23 -2.00
C VAL A 48 -4.64 12.02 -1.30
N ALA A 49 -4.63 11.62 -0.02
CA ALA A 49 -3.41 11.33 0.72
C ALA A 49 -2.61 10.20 0.07
N THR A 50 -3.29 9.09 -0.23
CA THR A 50 -2.70 7.91 -0.84
C THR A 50 -2.17 8.21 -2.25
N LEU A 51 -2.97 8.90 -3.07
CA LEU A 51 -2.55 9.26 -4.42
C LEU A 51 -1.27 10.13 -4.39
N ALA A 52 -1.21 11.10 -3.48
CA ALA A 52 -0.03 11.96 -3.32
C ALA A 52 1.19 11.16 -2.86
N ASN A 53 1.06 10.33 -1.81
CA ASN A 53 2.14 9.49 -1.31
C ASN A 53 2.64 8.50 -2.36
N HIS A 54 1.73 7.79 -3.04
CA HIS A 54 2.10 6.80 -4.04
C HIS A 54 2.66 7.44 -5.31
N ALA A 55 2.21 8.63 -5.69
CA ALA A 55 2.81 9.38 -6.80
C ALA A 55 4.25 9.80 -6.48
N LEU A 56 4.51 10.28 -5.27
CA LEU A 56 5.87 10.62 -4.82
C LEU A 56 6.76 9.37 -4.76
N ALA A 57 6.29 8.30 -4.13
CA ALA A 57 7.00 7.04 -4.02
C ALA A 57 7.28 6.40 -5.39
N GLY A 58 6.26 6.34 -6.24
CA GLY A 58 6.39 5.81 -7.59
C GLY A 58 7.35 6.63 -8.47
N SER A 59 7.32 7.95 -8.35
CA SER A 59 8.27 8.83 -9.04
C SER A 59 9.71 8.57 -8.59
N LEU A 60 9.93 8.38 -7.28
CA LEU A 60 11.22 7.99 -6.74
C LEU A 60 11.69 6.63 -7.29
N GLY A 61 10.80 5.64 -7.30
CA GLY A 61 11.09 4.31 -7.85
C GLY A 61 11.46 4.35 -9.34
N ASN A 62 10.69 5.09 -10.12
CA ASN A 62 10.97 5.29 -11.54
C ASN A 62 12.32 6.00 -11.76
N TRP A 63 12.65 6.99 -10.95
CA TRP A 63 13.95 7.67 -11.00
C TRP A 63 15.09 6.73 -10.62
N ILE A 64 14.98 5.95 -9.55
CA ILE A 64 15.97 4.94 -9.16
C ILE A 64 16.22 3.96 -10.30
N ALA A 65 15.19 3.55 -11.03
CA ALA A 65 15.31 2.64 -12.17
C ALA A 65 16.15 3.21 -13.31
N THR A 66 16.32 4.53 -13.41
CA THR A 66 17.20 5.17 -14.40
C THR A 66 18.67 5.18 -13.98
N LEU A 67 18.96 5.06 -12.70
CA LEU A 67 20.30 5.17 -12.12
C LEU A 67 20.97 3.81 -11.90
N VAL A 68 20.16 2.76 -11.66
CA VAL A 68 20.65 1.45 -11.23
C VAL A 68 20.69 0.49 -12.42
N PRO A 69 21.77 -0.28 -12.62
CA PRO A 69 21.82 -1.32 -13.64
C PRO A 69 20.66 -2.32 -13.46
N LYS A 70 20.06 -2.72 -14.58
CA LYS A 70 18.84 -3.54 -14.59
C LYS A 70 18.95 -4.81 -13.75
N THR A 71 20.08 -5.50 -13.81
CA THR A 71 20.32 -6.72 -13.03
C THR A 71 20.29 -6.42 -11.52
N ALA A 72 21.00 -5.37 -11.08
CA ALA A 72 21.02 -4.97 -9.67
C ALA A 72 19.64 -4.52 -9.20
N LEU A 73 18.89 -3.81 -10.06
CA LEU A 73 17.51 -3.40 -9.76
C LEU A 73 16.60 -4.61 -9.55
N ILE A 74 16.63 -5.61 -10.43
CA ILE A 74 15.80 -6.81 -10.33
C ILE A 74 16.16 -7.60 -9.07
N ILE A 75 17.44 -7.76 -8.76
CA ILE A 75 17.89 -8.43 -7.54
C ILE A 75 17.42 -7.66 -6.31
N GLY A 76 17.64 -6.34 -6.27
CA GLY A 76 17.23 -5.49 -5.16
C GLY A 76 15.73 -5.53 -4.92
N VAL A 77 14.93 -5.37 -5.96
CA VAL A 77 13.45 -5.45 -5.89
C VAL A 77 13.00 -6.83 -5.43
N GLY A 78 13.56 -7.92 -5.97
CA GLY A 78 13.21 -9.28 -5.58
C GLY A 78 13.48 -9.56 -4.10
N LEU A 79 14.66 -9.19 -3.61
CA LEU A 79 15.03 -9.33 -2.19
C LEU A 79 14.16 -8.46 -1.28
N LEU A 80 13.84 -7.25 -1.70
CA LEU A 80 12.99 -6.33 -0.96
C LEU A 80 11.57 -6.89 -0.79
N PHE A 81 10.98 -7.48 -1.84
CA PHE A 81 9.67 -8.12 -1.74
C PHE A 81 9.69 -9.38 -0.86
N ILE A 82 10.78 -10.15 -0.86
CA ILE A 82 10.94 -11.25 0.10
C ILE A 82 10.98 -10.69 1.53
N GLY A 83 11.73 -9.62 1.78
CA GLY A 83 11.75 -8.92 3.07
C GLY A 83 10.37 -8.45 3.50
N PHE A 84 9.56 -7.88 2.60
CA PHE A 84 8.16 -7.51 2.88
C PHE A 84 7.31 -8.71 3.26
N GLY A 85 7.53 -9.87 2.66
CA GLY A 85 6.83 -11.09 3.05
C GLY A 85 7.06 -11.43 4.53
N PHE A 86 8.28 -11.33 5.02
CA PHE A 86 8.58 -11.52 6.44
C PHE A 86 8.01 -10.39 7.31
N TRP A 87 8.07 -9.14 6.87
CA TRP A 87 7.48 -8.01 7.59
C TRP A 87 5.97 -8.12 7.72
N ALA A 88 5.27 -8.55 6.67
CA ALA A 88 3.81 -8.74 6.68
C ALA A 88 3.30 -9.76 7.71
N LEU A 89 4.17 -10.62 8.24
CA LEU A 89 3.79 -11.55 9.32
C LEU A 89 3.64 -10.87 10.68
N HIS A 90 4.27 -9.70 10.86
CA HIS A 90 4.18 -8.96 12.13
C HIS A 90 2.89 -8.13 12.17
N PRO A 91 2.18 -8.14 13.31
CA PRO A 91 1.01 -7.28 13.49
C PRO A 91 1.43 -5.81 13.60
N ASP A 92 0.70 -4.95 12.93
CA ASP A 92 0.84 -3.51 13.07
C ASP A 92 -0.11 -2.96 14.15
N SER A 93 0.27 -1.85 14.76
CA SER A 93 -0.52 -1.11 15.75
C SER A 93 -0.53 0.38 15.43
N LEU A 94 -1.53 1.08 15.91
CA LEU A 94 -1.50 2.54 15.91
C LEU A 94 -0.66 3.02 17.08
N ASP A 95 0.36 3.84 16.79
CA ASP A 95 1.23 4.39 17.80
C ASP A 95 0.55 5.54 18.57
N ASP A 96 -0.30 6.32 17.89
CA ASP A 96 -1.01 7.48 18.44
C ASP A 96 -2.43 7.64 17.89
N ASP A 97 -3.29 8.24 18.71
CA ASP A 97 -4.64 8.66 18.31
C ASP A 97 -4.60 9.82 17.31
N PRO A 98 -5.33 9.73 16.19
CA PRO A 98 -5.33 10.78 15.17
C PRO A 98 -5.89 12.09 15.74
N ARG A 99 -5.16 13.21 15.49
CA ARG A 99 -5.63 14.55 15.86
C ARG A 99 -6.77 14.97 14.95
N ILE A 100 -7.90 15.37 15.54
CA ILE A 100 -9.03 15.88 14.78
C ILE A 100 -8.80 17.36 14.45
N HIS A 101 -8.74 17.67 13.16
CA HIS A 101 -8.55 19.01 12.66
C HIS A 101 -9.88 19.80 12.62
N ARG A 102 -9.83 21.08 13.00
CA ARG A 102 -11.00 22.00 12.93
C ARG A 102 -11.52 22.18 11.49
N ALA A 103 -10.68 21.97 10.49
CA ALA A 103 -11.04 22.01 9.06
C ALA A 103 -11.92 20.84 8.58
N GLY A 104 -12.28 19.91 9.46
CA GLY A 104 -13.25 18.87 9.19
C GLY A 104 -12.67 17.51 8.81
N ALA A 105 -13.58 16.57 8.49
CA ALA A 105 -13.25 15.16 8.31
C ALA A 105 -12.30 14.89 7.13
N PHE A 106 -12.45 15.61 6.02
CA PHE A 106 -11.57 15.49 4.86
C PHE A 106 -10.12 15.81 5.22
N VAL A 107 -9.88 16.99 5.80
CA VAL A 107 -8.52 17.45 6.15
C VAL A 107 -7.92 16.57 7.24
N THR A 108 -8.73 16.13 8.21
CA THR A 108 -8.29 15.19 9.25
C THR A 108 -7.81 13.88 8.63
N ALA A 109 -8.61 13.27 7.76
CA ALA A 109 -8.25 12.01 7.09
C ALA A 109 -7.03 12.19 6.17
N LEU A 110 -7.00 13.27 5.39
CA LEU A 110 -5.88 13.56 4.49
C LEU A 110 -4.56 13.66 5.24
N ILE A 111 -4.50 14.45 6.31
CA ILE A 111 -3.25 14.62 7.07
C ILE A 111 -2.87 13.33 7.80
N ALA A 112 -3.83 12.69 8.48
CA ALA A 112 -3.58 11.48 9.24
C ALA A 112 -3.07 10.35 8.34
N PHE A 113 -3.70 10.12 7.20
CA PHE A 113 -3.25 9.10 6.24
C PHE A 113 -1.93 9.45 5.57
N PHE A 114 -1.75 10.70 5.16
CA PHE A 114 -0.49 11.13 4.55
C PHE A 114 0.70 10.87 5.49
N LEU A 115 0.56 11.20 6.78
CA LEU A 115 1.61 10.99 7.76
C LEU A 115 1.79 9.51 8.14
N ALA A 116 0.68 8.74 8.25
CA ALA A 116 0.75 7.32 8.57
C ALA A 116 1.44 6.50 7.49
N GLU A 117 1.25 6.89 6.21
CA GLU A 117 1.85 6.23 5.05
C GLU A 117 3.33 6.61 4.83
N MET A 118 3.79 7.73 5.38
CA MET A 118 5.20 8.14 5.20
C MET A 118 6.16 7.11 5.82
N GLY A 119 7.00 6.50 4.96
CA GLY A 119 7.97 5.49 5.37
C GLY A 119 7.38 4.11 5.64
N ASP A 120 6.09 3.91 5.34
CA ASP A 120 5.43 2.62 5.54
C ASP A 120 5.80 1.59 4.46
N LYS A 121 5.50 0.31 4.74
CA LYS A 121 5.77 -0.82 3.85
C LYS A 121 5.14 -0.66 2.46
N THR A 122 3.93 -0.11 2.38
CA THR A 122 3.23 0.10 1.10
C THR A 122 3.82 1.23 0.28
N GLN A 123 4.33 2.28 0.93
CA GLN A 123 5.09 3.33 0.24
C GLN A 123 6.37 2.76 -0.37
N ILE A 124 7.15 1.97 0.40
CA ILE A 124 8.37 1.34 -0.10
C ILE A 124 8.06 0.28 -1.17
N ALA A 125 6.97 -0.49 -1.02
CA ALA A 125 6.50 -1.41 -2.06
C ALA A 125 6.14 -0.68 -3.36
N THR A 126 5.54 0.51 -3.27
CA THR A 126 5.22 1.36 -4.43
C THR A 126 6.48 1.82 -5.16
N VAL A 127 7.54 2.22 -4.42
CA VAL A 127 8.87 2.51 -5.00
C VAL A 127 9.39 1.31 -5.79
N ALA A 128 9.35 0.13 -5.20
CA ALA A 128 9.85 -1.10 -5.82
C ALA A 128 9.03 -1.53 -7.05
N LEU A 129 7.71 -1.43 -6.97
CA LEU A 129 6.80 -1.72 -8.10
C LEU A 129 7.03 -0.77 -9.25
N ALA A 130 7.16 0.54 -8.99
CA ALA A 130 7.43 1.54 -10.01
C ALA A 130 8.80 1.33 -10.67
N ALA A 131 9.82 0.98 -9.89
CA ALA A 131 11.13 0.61 -10.42
C ALA A 131 11.09 -0.65 -11.29
N ARG A 132 10.20 -1.61 -10.96
CA ARG A 132 10.08 -2.90 -11.67
C ARG A 132 9.30 -2.82 -12.98
N PHE A 133 8.22 -2.05 -13.02
CA PHE A 133 7.22 -2.12 -14.10
C PHE A 133 7.40 -1.08 -15.21
N ASP A 134 8.25 -0.09 -15.10
CA ASP A 134 8.39 1.00 -16.08
C ASP A 134 7.02 1.56 -16.56
N SER A 135 6.08 1.66 -15.63
CA SER A 135 4.68 2.05 -15.91
C SER A 135 4.11 2.81 -14.71
N LEU A 136 4.71 3.98 -14.42
CA LEU A 136 4.40 4.79 -13.25
C LEU A 136 2.90 5.05 -13.03
N PRO A 137 2.10 5.50 -14.04
CA PRO A 137 0.68 5.78 -13.79
C PRO A 137 -0.11 4.54 -13.35
N GLN A 138 0.18 3.38 -13.96
CA GLN A 138 -0.52 2.14 -13.64
C GLN A 138 -0.14 1.60 -12.26
N VAL A 139 1.10 1.76 -11.85
CA VAL A 139 1.53 1.42 -10.49
C VAL A 139 0.85 2.32 -9.48
N VAL A 140 0.88 3.63 -9.67
CA VAL A 140 0.26 4.61 -8.76
C VAL A 140 -1.25 4.38 -8.65
N LEU A 141 -1.93 4.17 -9.78
CA LEU A 141 -3.36 3.85 -9.78
C LEU A 141 -3.63 2.51 -9.10
N GLY A 142 -2.82 1.48 -9.39
CA GLY A 142 -2.99 0.16 -8.81
C GLY A 142 -2.79 0.15 -7.29
N THR A 143 -1.71 0.76 -6.80
CA THR A 143 -1.45 0.86 -5.36
C THR A 143 -2.51 1.69 -4.64
N THR A 144 -2.96 2.79 -5.26
CA THR A 144 -4.06 3.61 -4.73
C THR A 144 -5.39 2.84 -4.69
N LEU A 145 -5.72 2.07 -5.74
CA LEU A 145 -6.89 1.20 -5.74
C LEU A 145 -6.79 0.12 -4.65
N GLY A 146 -5.62 -0.50 -4.49
CA GLY A 146 -5.38 -1.48 -3.43
C GLY A 146 -5.65 -0.91 -2.04
N MET A 147 -5.12 0.29 -1.77
CA MET A 147 -5.36 1.04 -0.54
C MET A 147 -6.87 1.31 -0.33
N MET A 148 -7.56 1.76 -1.36
CA MET A 148 -9.00 2.03 -1.27
C MET A 148 -9.82 0.76 -1.05
N ILE A 149 -9.47 -0.36 -1.68
CA ILE A 149 -10.13 -1.66 -1.47
C ILE A 149 -10.04 -2.12 -0.02
N ALA A 150 -8.90 -1.92 0.63
CA ALA A 150 -8.71 -2.29 2.03
C ALA A 150 -9.42 -1.33 3.00
N ASN A 151 -9.33 -0.03 2.75
CA ASN A 151 -9.75 1.00 3.70
C ASN A 151 -11.22 1.45 3.54
N ALA A 152 -11.80 1.42 2.34
CA ALA A 152 -13.18 1.85 2.13
C ALA A 152 -14.20 0.99 2.93
N PRO A 153 -14.10 -0.35 2.95
CA PRO A 153 -14.96 -1.17 3.80
C PRO A 153 -14.80 -0.84 5.29
N ALA A 154 -13.58 -0.55 5.75
CA ALA A 154 -13.31 -0.18 7.13
C ALA A 154 -14.01 1.12 7.53
N VAL A 155 -14.01 2.12 6.64
CA VAL A 155 -14.70 3.40 6.87
C VAL A 155 -16.22 3.22 6.93
N TRP A 156 -16.80 2.31 6.13
CA TRP A 156 -18.25 2.17 6.04
C TRP A 156 -18.83 1.18 7.05
N LEU A 157 -18.13 0.09 7.33
CA LEU A 157 -18.60 -1.00 8.19
C LEU A 157 -18.12 -0.84 9.64
N GLY A 158 -17.10 -0.01 9.87
CA GLY A 158 -16.55 0.24 11.20
C GLY A 158 -16.00 -1.02 11.87
N GLU A 159 -15.94 -1.01 13.20
CA GLU A 159 -15.36 -2.08 14.02
C GLU A 159 -15.98 -3.47 13.79
N LYS A 160 -17.25 -3.54 13.39
CA LYS A 160 -17.94 -4.81 13.13
C LYS A 160 -17.28 -5.67 12.05
N LEU A 161 -16.50 -5.06 11.14
CA LEU A 161 -15.76 -5.78 10.11
C LEU A 161 -14.45 -6.32 10.69
N ALA A 162 -13.78 -5.58 11.55
CA ALA A 162 -12.50 -5.97 12.14
C ALA A 162 -12.60 -7.33 12.86
N ASP A 163 -13.67 -7.55 13.62
CA ASP A 163 -13.90 -8.80 14.39
C ASP A 163 -14.13 -10.04 13.52
N ARG A 164 -14.48 -9.85 12.24
CA ARG A 164 -14.79 -10.95 11.31
C ARG A 164 -13.63 -11.34 10.41
N ILE A 165 -12.61 -10.51 10.31
CA ILE A 165 -11.48 -10.76 9.42
C ILE A 165 -10.47 -11.67 10.12
N PRO A 166 -10.14 -12.85 9.54
CA PRO A 166 -9.13 -13.75 10.10
C PRO A 166 -7.72 -13.18 9.83
N MET A 167 -7.31 -12.19 10.62
CA MET A 167 -6.09 -11.41 10.42
C MET A 167 -4.84 -12.25 10.25
N LYS A 168 -4.74 -13.41 10.95
CA LYS A 168 -3.62 -14.34 10.78
C LYS A 168 -3.56 -14.92 9.36
N ALA A 169 -4.71 -15.31 8.81
CA ALA A 169 -4.77 -15.86 7.45
C ALA A 169 -4.43 -14.78 6.41
N VAL A 170 -4.93 -13.55 6.60
CA VAL A 170 -4.63 -12.42 5.71
C VAL A 170 -3.12 -12.15 5.67
N ARG A 171 -2.47 -12.04 6.84
CA ARG A 171 -1.02 -11.80 6.92
C ARG A 171 -0.21 -12.93 6.27
N ILE A 172 -0.58 -14.19 6.47
CA ILE A 172 0.10 -15.32 5.83
C ILE A 172 -0.08 -15.26 4.30
N THR A 173 -1.28 -14.92 3.82
CA THR A 173 -1.54 -14.80 2.37
C THR A 173 -0.74 -13.64 1.77
N ALA A 174 -0.73 -12.48 2.42
CA ALA A 174 0.08 -11.34 1.99
C ALA A 174 1.58 -11.70 1.95
N ALA A 175 2.08 -12.33 3.02
CA ALA A 175 3.47 -12.79 3.09
C ALA A 175 3.82 -13.74 1.95
N ALA A 176 2.98 -14.75 1.69
CA ALA A 176 3.19 -15.70 0.61
C ALA A 176 3.20 -15.03 -0.77
N LEU A 177 2.33 -14.05 -1.01
CA LEU A 177 2.29 -13.31 -2.27
C LEU A 177 3.51 -12.40 -2.46
N PHE A 178 3.95 -11.70 -1.41
CA PHE A 178 5.17 -10.90 -1.47
C PHE A 178 6.40 -11.77 -1.74
N VAL A 179 6.56 -12.87 -1.01
CA VAL A 179 7.67 -13.83 -1.25
C VAL A 179 7.58 -14.42 -2.65
N GLY A 180 6.39 -14.86 -3.07
CA GLY A 180 6.17 -15.39 -4.42
C GLY A 180 6.52 -14.40 -5.52
N PHE A 181 6.08 -13.14 -5.39
CA PHE A 181 6.41 -12.07 -6.33
C PHE A 181 7.92 -11.76 -6.33
N GLY A 182 8.55 -11.74 -5.16
CA GLY A 182 10.00 -11.55 -5.03
C GLY A 182 10.78 -12.66 -5.74
N LEU A 183 10.42 -13.91 -5.51
CA LEU A 183 11.04 -15.07 -6.18
C LEU A 183 10.84 -15.04 -7.69
N LEU A 184 9.61 -14.80 -8.17
CA LEU A 184 9.33 -14.65 -9.61
C LEU A 184 10.14 -13.51 -10.24
N THR A 185 10.37 -12.43 -9.51
CA THR A 185 11.21 -11.32 -9.97
C THR A 185 12.67 -11.75 -10.10
N LEU A 186 13.21 -12.51 -9.14
CA LEU A 186 14.57 -13.02 -9.18
C LEU A 186 14.78 -14.07 -10.31
N PHE A 187 13.85 -15.01 -10.44
CA PHE A 187 13.93 -16.03 -11.51
C PHE A 187 13.80 -15.41 -12.91
N GLY A 188 12.98 -14.37 -13.09
CA GLY A 188 12.89 -13.63 -14.34
C GLY A 188 14.14 -12.80 -14.68
N ALA A 189 15.12 -12.71 -13.77
CA ALA A 189 16.43 -12.13 -14.03
C ALA A 189 17.44 -13.17 -14.58
N ALA A 190 17.17 -14.46 -14.30
CA ALA A 190 18.07 -15.55 -14.71
C ALA A 190 17.73 -16.12 -16.11
N SER A 191 16.57 -15.73 -16.67
CA SER A 191 16.11 -16.06 -18.04
C SER A 191 16.29 -14.88 -18.98
#